data_0fa3b53ec3bf90461430dbf4af0a4147
#
_entry.id   0fa3b53ec3bf90461430dbf4af0a4147
#
_cell.length_a   1.000
_cell.length_b   1.000
_cell.length_c   1.000
_cell.angle_alpha   90.00
_cell.angle_beta   90.00
_cell.angle_gamma   90.00
#
_symmetry.space_group_name_H-M   'P 1'
#
loop_
_entity.id
_entity.type
_entity.pdbx_description
1 polymer ?
#
loop_
_entity_poly.entity_id
_entity_poly.type
_entity_poly.pdbx_seq_one_letter_code
_entity_poly.pdbx_strand_id
1 'polypeptide(L)'
;MDENRAVVPGQRGTDTEAADRRVPHVPGFARRASAGTGTGSGTSPKEQGRRLREPVPRSSHDRPALAADRPDAVRAVEESNRGRVPELAPLRVGRMAASPFAFLRGSAGLMAHDLVGTPVTGIAAQICGDAHAANFGLYGDARGRLVMDLNDFDETVVGPWEWDLKRLATSLVLAGREVGADEDTCRAAAFDTVGAYRRTMRLLARLPAHDAWNAIADEELVSHTDARDLIGTLERVSSKARNNTSARFAARSTEAVTDAEGGGRRFVDAPPVLRRVPDAEAADVALSLGAYLETVSEDRLPLLARYAVHDVAFRVVGTGSVGTRSYVVLLLDHRGEPLVLQVKEARPSALLPHLPAAGFTVPDAGHEGRRVVLGQKRMQVVSDHLLGWTTVDGRPFQVRQFRNRKGSVDPAALTADELDDYGRMTGALLARAHAHSADPRLISGYCGKNEELDEAVASFAVGYADRTEADHADLLTAIRTGRTVAEPGV
;
A
#
# COMPACT_ATOMS: atom_id res chain seq x y z
N MET A 1 -30.66 -29.96 -83.79
CA MET A 1 -29.31 -30.36 -84.19
C MET A 1 -28.42 -30.00 -83.07
N ASP A 2 -28.02 -31.05 -82.45
CA ASP A 2 -26.90 -31.44 -81.66
C ASP A 2 -26.69 -30.71 -80.34
N GLU A 3 -27.07 -31.37 -79.39
CA GLU A 3 -26.55 -32.08 -78.24
C GLU A 3 -25.07 -32.01 -78.06
N ASN A 4 -24.61 -31.44 -76.90
CA ASN A 4 -23.42 -31.96 -76.22
C ASN A 4 -23.56 -31.80 -74.68
N ARG A 5 -23.94 -32.93 -74.09
CA ARG A 5 -23.88 -33.12 -72.63
C ARG A 5 -22.43 -33.26 -72.23
N ALA A 6 -21.90 -32.33 -71.50
CA ALA A 6 -20.63 -32.50 -70.76
C ALA A 6 -20.89 -33.03 -69.31
N VAL A 7 -20.36 -34.22 -69.06
CA VAL A 7 -20.34 -34.90 -67.79
C VAL A 7 -19.48 -34.14 -66.79
N VAL A 8 -20.05 -33.74 -65.66
CA VAL A 8 -19.33 -33.16 -64.58
C VAL A 8 -18.74 -34.28 -63.70
N PRO A 9 -17.41 -34.34 -63.48
CA PRO A 9 -16.80 -35.29 -62.54
C PRO A 9 -17.12 -34.88 -61.11
N GLY A 10 -17.52 -35.85 -60.30
CA GLY A 10 -17.84 -35.69 -58.88
C GLY A 10 -16.70 -35.03 -58.09
N GLN A 11 -17.05 -34.01 -57.36
CA GLN A 11 -16.19 -33.44 -56.28
C GLN A 11 -16.08 -34.46 -55.16
N ARG A 12 -14.89 -35.06 -55.04
CA ARG A 12 -14.48 -35.71 -53.81
C ARG A 12 -14.33 -34.62 -52.75
N GLY A 13 -15.04 -34.74 -51.66
CA GLY A 13 -14.85 -33.92 -50.47
C GLY A 13 -13.37 -34.04 -50.01
N THR A 14 -12.67 -32.93 -50.08
CA THR A 14 -11.43 -32.75 -49.32
C THR A 14 -11.84 -32.35 -47.94
N ASP A 15 -11.83 -33.32 -47.01
CA ASP A 15 -11.73 -33.03 -45.59
C ASP A 15 -10.41 -32.23 -45.39
N THR A 16 -10.53 -30.91 -45.38
CA THR A 16 -9.47 -30.02 -44.90
C THR A 16 -9.41 -30.21 -43.39
N GLU A 17 -8.54 -31.10 -42.90
CA GLU A 17 -8.05 -31.03 -41.54
C GLU A 17 -7.68 -29.59 -41.26
N ALA A 18 -8.42 -28.96 -40.37
CA ALA A 18 -8.10 -27.67 -39.82
C ALA A 18 -6.76 -27.86 -39.07
N ALA A 19 -5.67 -27.50 -39.76
CA ALA A 19 -4.33 -27.52 -39.15
C ALA A 19 -4.39 -26.74 -37.86
N ASP A 20 -4.16 -27.43 -36.75
CA ASP A 20 -4.08 -26.86 -35.41
C ASP A 20 -3.00 -25.75 -35.41
N ARG A 21 -3.43 -24.51 -35.58
CA ARG A 21 -2.51 -23.34 -35.60
C ARG A 21 -1.89 -23.23 -34.22
N ARG A 22 -0.74 -23.83 -34.04
CA ARG A 22 0.07 -23.67 -32.81
C ARG A 22 0.64 -22.27 -32.78
N VAL A 23 -0.04 -21.38 -32.06
CA VAL A 23 0.50 -20.06 -31.75
C VAL A 23 1.71 -20.27 -30.81
N PRO A 24 2.89 -19.72 -31.15
CA PRO A 24 4.06 -19.89 -30.31
C PRO A 24 3.86 -19.22 -28.94
N HIS A 25 4.52 -19.76 -27.92
CA HIS A 25 4.55 -19.13 -26.59
C HIS A 25 5.35 -17.82 -26.66
N VAL A 26 4.72 -16.73 -26.18
CA VAL A 26 5.36 -15.41 -26.06
C VAL A 26 5.93 -15.27 -24.65
N PRO A 27 7.25 -14.99 -24.48
CA PRO A 27 7.81 -14.74 -23.15
C PRO A 27 7.03 -13.63 -22.41
N GLY A 28 6.81 -13.82 -21.12
CA GLY A 28 6.02 -12.90 -20.31
C GLY A 28 4.53 -13.26 -20.21
N PHE A 29 4.00 -14.08 -21.13
CA PHE A 29 2.64 -14.61 -21.02
C PHE A 29 2.61 -16.02 -20.41
N ALA A 30 1.50 -16.38 -19.77
CA ALA A 30 1.29 -17.74 -19.29
C ALA A 30 1.29 -18.74 -20.47
N ARG A 31 1.86 -19.93 -20.27
CA ARG A 31 1.77 -20.99 -21.28
C ARG A 31 0.31 -21.45 -21.44
N ARG A 32 -0.12 -21.64 -22.68
CA ARG A 32 -1.43 -22.20 -22.99
C ARG A 32 -1.57 -23.56 -22.30
N ALA A 33 -2.62 -23.74 -21.52
CA ALA A 33 -2.97 -25.05 -21.00
C ALA A 33 -3.32 -25.94 -22.19
N SER A 34 -2.68 -27.09 -22.32
CA SER A 34 -3.00 -28.07 -23.37
C SER A 34 -4.42 -28.57 -23.14
N ALA A 35 -5.34 -28.22 -24.04
CA ALA A 35 -6.62 -28.90 -24.18
C ALA A 35 -6.33 -30.23 -24.88
N GLY A 36 -5.82 -31.21 -24.18
CA GLY A 36 -5.43 -32.51 -24.73
C GLY A 36 -5.56 -33.59 -23.69
N THR A 37 -6.25 -34.63 -24.03
CA THR A 37 -6.24 -35.96 -23.44
C THR A 37 -4.79 -36.50 -23.39
N GLY A 38 -4.00 -36.01 -22.45
CA GLY A 38 -2.61 -36.44 -22.28
C GLY A 38 -2.18 -36.18 -20.86
N THR A 39 -1.83 -37.20 -20.17
CA THR A 39 -1.25 -37.37 -18.84
C THR A 39 -0.05 -36.48 -18.52
N GLY A 40 -0.16 -35.19 -18.76
CA GLY A 40 0.76 -34.17 -18.25
C GLY A 40 0.12 -33.54 -17.01
N SER A 41 0.42 -34.04 -15.82
CA SER A 41 -0.12 -33.59 -14.53
C SER A 41 0.39 -32.20 -14.12
N GLY A 42 0.06 -31.18 -14.89
CA GLY A 42 0.20 -29.80 -14.43
C GLY A 42 -0.84 -29.53 -13.34
N THR A 43 -0.43 -29.60 -12.07
CA THR A 43 -1.29 -29.28 -10.93
C THR A 43 -1.83 -27.86 -11.08
N SER A 44 -3.15 -27.66 -10.95
CA SER A 44 -3.73 -26.31 -11.06
C SER A 44 -3.20 -25.38 -9.96
N PRO A 45 -3.12 -24.05 -10.17
CA PRO A 45 -2.66 -23.11 -9.14
C PRO A 45 -3.42 -23.27 -7.82
N LYS A 46 -4.73 -23.51 -7.88
CA LYS A 46 -5.54 -23.77 -6.68
C LYS A 46 -5.13 -25.04 -5.94
N GLU A 47 -4.82 -26.08 -6.65
CA GLU A 47 -4.35 -27.33 -6.05
C GLU A 47 -2.93 -27.18 -5.52
N GLN A 48 -2.06 -26.44 -6.22
CA GLN A 48 -0.73 -26.08 -5.71
C GLN A 48 -0.84 -25.34 -4.36
N GLY A 49 -1.69 -24.31 -4.27
CA GLY A 49 -1.95 -23.63 -3.01
C GLY A 49 -2.48 -24.55 -1.92
N ARG A 50 -3.34 -25.52 -2.27
CA ARG A 50 -3.86 -26.50 -1.32
C ARG A 50 -2.76 -27.41 -0.76
N ARG A 51 -1.80 -27.80 -1.58
CA ARG A 51 -0.66 -28.64 -1.15
C ARG A 51 0.27 -27.93 -0.18
N LEU A 52 0.35 -26.60 -0.21
CA LEU A 52 1.16 -25.85 0.75
C LEU A 52 0.67 -25.97 2.20
N ARG A 53 -0.55 -26.45 2.43
CA ARG A 53 -1.07 -26.71 3.79
C ARG A 53 -0.40 -27.88 4.49
N GLU A 54 0.26 -28.77 3.76
CA GLU A 54 0.98 -29.90 4.34
C GLU A 54 2.31 -29.45 4.97
N PRO A 55 3.22 -28.73 4.23
CA PRO A 55 4.42 -28.18 4.83
C PRO A 55 4.16 -26.97 5.75
N VAL A 56 3.08 -26.20 5.50
CA VAL A 56 2.71 -25.00 6.27
C VAL A 56 1.23 -25.11 6.65
N PRO A 57 0.89 -25.79 7.75
CA PRO A 57 -0.48 -25.84 8.24
C PRO A 57 -1.01 -24.45 8.57
N ARG A 58 -2.27 -24.16 8.23
CA ARG A 58 -2.88 -22.85 8.51
C ARG A 58 -2.93 -22.54 9.99
N SER A 59 -3.13 -23.55 10.83
CA SER A 59 -3.09 -23.42 12.29
C SER A 59 -1.73 -22.99 12.83
N SER A 60 -0.63 -23.19 12.08
CA SER A 60 0.72 -22.79 12.52
C SER A 60 0.94 -21.27 12.52
N HIS A 61 0.01 -20.48 11.95
CA HIS A 61 0.08 -19.00 11.98
C HIS A 61 -0.42 -18.40 13.29
N ASP A 62 -0.62 -19.18 14.34
CA ASP A 62 -1.36 -18.82 15.56
C ASP A 62 -0.57 -18.00 16.59
N ARG A 63 0.75 -17.91 16.46
CA ARG A 63 1.56 -17.22 17.47
C ARG A 63 2.79 -16.51 16.93
N PRO A 64 3.21 -15.41 17.60
CA PRO A 64 4.50 -14.78 17.35
C PRO A 64 5.65 -15.74 17.66
N ALA A 65 6.70 -15.69 16.85
CA ALA A 65 7.93 -16.45 17.07
C ALA A 65 9.10 -15.48 17.24
N LEU A 66 9.31 -15.02 18.47
CA LEU A 66 10.36 -14.05 18.77
C LEU A 66 11.72 -14.72 18.76
N ALA A 67 12.66 -14.21 17.95
CA ALA A 67 14.04 -14.70 17.93
C ALA A 67 14.81 -14.30 19.21
N ALA A 68 15.77 -15.15 19.61
CA ALA A 68 16.59 -14.87 20.80
C ALA A 68 17.50 -13.63 20.66
N ASP A 69 17.85 -13.27 19.44
CA ASP A 69 18.64 -12.09 19.07
C ASP A 69 17.80 -10.85 18.73
N ARG A 70 16.52 -10.88 19.06
CA ARG A 70 15.60 -9.76 18.83
C ARG A 70 16.14 -8.50 19.47
N PRO A 71 16.28 -7.38 18.71
CA PRO A 71 16.68 -6.12 19.30
C PRO A 71 15.64 -5.62 20.31
N ASP A 72 16.09 -4.95 21.38
CA ASP A 72 15.14 -4.24 22.24
C ASP A 72 14.41 -3.14 21.43
N ALA A 73 13.18 -2.85 21.83
CA ALA A 73 12.30 -1.94 21.09
C ALA A 73 12.90 -0.53 20.94
N VAL A 74 13.61 -0.05 21.97
CA VAL A 74 14.24 1.30 21.96
C VAL A 74 15.37 1.34 20.94
N ARG A 75 16.23 0.32 20.94
CA ARG A 75 17.30 0.18 19.94
C ARG A 75 16.75 0.11 18.52
N ALA A 76 15.66 -0.65 18.31
CA ALA A 76 15.00 -0.72 17.00
C ALA A 76 14.48 0.66 16.54
N VAL A 77 13.90 1.46 17.45
CA VAL A 77 13.48 2.84 17.18
C VAL A 77 14.67 3.74 16.86
N GLU A 78 15.75 3.67 17.64
CA GLU A 78 16.99 4.43 17.39
C GLU A 78 17.60 4.11 16.02
N GLU A 79 17.68 2.82 15.66
CA GLU A 79 18.18 2.39 14.35
C GLU A 79 17.30 2.86 13.21
N SER A 80 15.99 2.83 13.38
CA SER A 80 15.04 3.32 12.38
C SER A 80 15.11 4.83 12.14
N ASN A 81 15.69 5.58 13.09
CA ASN A 81 15.94 7.03 12.99
C ASN A 81 17.23 7.38 12.22
N ARG A 82 18.14 6.42 12.01
CA ARG A 82 19.38 6.68 11.25
C ARG A 82 19.09 7.19 9.86
N GLY A 83 19.77 8.28 9.46
CA GLY A 83 19.62 8.92 8.15
C GLY A 83 18.36 9.77 7.99
N ARG A 84 17.51 9.88 9.01
CA ARG A 84 16.45 10.89 9.09
C ARG A 84 17.02 12.26 9.44
N VAL A 85 16.23 13.31 9.28
CA VAL A 85 16.54 14.67 9.77
C VAL A 85 16.61 14.61 11.29
N PRO A 86 17.80 14.85 11.90
CA PRO A 86 18.02 14.58 13.33
C PRO A 86 17.08 15.37 14.25
N GLU A 87 16.77 16.61 13.89
CA GLU A 87 15.92 17.52 14.66
C GLU A 87 14.47 17.04 14.73
N LEU A 88 14.05 16.14 13.82
CA LEU A 88 12.70 15.57 13.80
C LEU A 88 12.61 14.20 14.48
N ALA A 89 13.74 13.61 14.89
CA ALA A 89 13.74 12.32 15.57
C ALA A 89 13.00 12.37 16.93
N PRO A 90 13.15 13.39 17.79
CA PRO A 90 12.37 13.52 19.02
C PRO A 90 10.84 13.59 18.77
N LEU A 91 10.43 14.34 17.74
CA LEU A 91 9.01 14.42 17.36
C LEU A 91 8.47 13.07 16.90
N ARG A 92 9.26 12.29 16.13
CA ARG A 92 8.87 10.93 15.71
C ARG A 92 8.70 10.02 16.92
N VAL A 93 9.67 10.03 17.85
CA VAL A 93 9.61 9.25 19.09
C VAL A 93 8.37 9.65 19.90
N GLY A 94 8.08 10.94 20.04
CA GLY A 94 6.88 11.43 20.72
C GLY A 94 5.59 10.94 20.09
N ARG A 95 5.51 10.91 18.75
CA ARG A 95 4.34 10.34 18.05
C ARG A 95 4.21 8.82 18.24
N MET A 96 5.33 8.08 18.29
CA MET A 96 5.31 6.64 18.57
C MET A 96 4.93 6.35 20.03
N ALA A 97 5.29 7.24 20.95
CA ALA A 97 4.99 7.12 22.38
C ALA A 97 3.51 7.41 22.71
N ALA A 98 2.71 7.94 21.78
CA ALA A 98 1.33 8.34 22.04
C ALA A 98 0.42 7.15 22.40
N SER A 99 0.60 5.99 21.77
CA SER A 99 -0.14 4.77 22.05
C SER A 99 0.56 3.53 21.48
N PRO A 100 0.17 2.30 21.92
CA PRO A 100 0.66 1.06 21.31
C PRO A 100 0.35 0.96 19.80
N PHE A 101 -0.82 1.41 19.35
CA PHE A 101 -1.15 1.48 17.93
C PHE A 101 -0.22 2.45 17.18
N ALA A 102 0.07 3.62 17.76
CA ALA A 102 1.01 4.57 17.19
C ALA A 102 2.45 4.03 17.16
N PHE A 103 2.85 3.25 18.17
CA PHE A 103 4.13 2.54 18.19
C PHE A 103 4.22 1.51 17.06
N LEU A 104 3.20 0.68 16.88
CA LEU A 104 3.15 -0.29 15.78
C LEU A 104 3.38 0.40 14.43
N ARG A 105 2.72 1.53 14.17
CA ARG A 105 2.85 2.31 12.93
C ARG A 105 4.28 2.82 12.66
N GLY A 106 5.10 2.98 13.69
CA GLY A 106 6.48 3.42 13.57
C GLY A 106 7.51 2.28 13.54
N SER A 107 7.08 1.03 13.76
CA SER A 107 7.95 -0.12 14.01
C SER A 107 7.82 -1.27 12.99
N ALA A 108 7.58 -0.93 11.71
CA ALA A 108 7.44 -1.94 10.64
C ALA A 108 8.66 -2.89 10.55
N GLY A 109 9.87 -2.36 10.67
CA GLY A 109 11.09 -3.17 10.64
C GLY A 109 11.23 -4.13 11.82
N LEU A 110 10.79 -3.72 13.03
CA LEU A 110 10.79 -4.60 14.20
C LEU A 110 9.82 -5.77 14.01
N MET A 111 8.61 -5.48 13.53
CA MET A 111 7.67 -6.55 13.22
C MET A 111 8.18 -7.46 12.09
N ALA A 112 8.81 -6.91 11.05
CA ALA A 112 9.41 -7.72 9.99
C ALA A 112 10.49 -8.66 10.52
N HIS A 113 11.33 -8.21 11.45
CA HIS A 113 12.30 -9.06 12.17
C HIS A 113 11.60 -10.22 12.88
N ASP A 114 10.54 -9.95 13.64
CA ASP A 114 9.79 -10.95 14.39
C ASP A 114 9.05 -11.92 13.46
N LEU A 115 8.57 -11.46 12.29
CA LEU A 115 7.86 -12.27 11.32
C LEU A 115 8.74 -13.28 10.59
N VAL A 116 10.07 -13.10 10.55
CA VAL A 116 11.01 -14.08 9.95
C VAL A 116 10.85 -15.45 10.58
N GLY A 117 10.65 -15.53 11.90
CA GLY A 117 10.46 -16.81 12.62
C GLY A 117 9.08 -17.45 12.43
N THR A 118 8.13 -16.76 11.75
CA THR A 118 6.78 -17.27 11.57
C THR A 118 6.63 -18.02 10.25
N PRO A 119 5.69 -18.99 10.16
CA PRO A 119 5.45 -19.71 8.92
C PRO A 119 5.09 -18.79 7.76
N VAL A 120 5.66 -19.10 6.58
CA VAL A 120 5.34 -18.45 5.30
C VAL A 120 5.14 -19.53 4.22
N THR A 121 4.19 -19.31 3.32
CA THR A 121 3.85 -20.28 2.25
C THR A 121 4.84 -20.26 1.09
N GLY A 122 5.71 -19.26 1.02
CA GLY A 122 6.57 -18.99 -0.14
C GLY A 122 5.82 -18.37 -1.34
N ILE A 123 4.54 -18.07 -1.23
CA ILE A 123 3.81 -17.31 -2.25
C ILE A 123 4.23 -15.84 -2.15
N ALA A 124 4.91 -15.36 -3.19
CA ALA A 124 5.30 -13.97 -3.29
C ALA A 124 4.14 -13.09 -3.78
N ALA A 125 3.94 -11.95 -3.12
CA ALA A 125 3.06 -10.87 -3.56
C ALA A 125 3.80 -9.52 -3.49
N GLN A 126 3.35 -8.53 -4.24
CA GLN A 126 3.67 -7.15 -3.89
C GLN A 126 2.93 -6.85 -2.59
N ILE A 127 3.65 -6.62 -1.52
CA ILE A 127 3.09 -6.25 -0.22
C ILE A 127 3.29 -4.77 0.06
N CYS A 128 2.39 -4.19 0.85
CA CYS A 128 2.51 -2.82 1.33
C CYS A 128 3.69 -2.68 2.30
N GLY A 129 3.97 -3.72 3.08
CA GLY A 129 5.03 -3.79 4.09
C GLY A 129 4.69 -3.06 5.39
N ASP A 130 3.72 -2.16 5.36
CA ASP A 130 3.19 -1.45 6.52
C ASP A 130 1.65 -1.40 6.48
N ALA A 131 1.01 -2.53 6.24
CA ALA A 131 -0.44 -2.67 6.13
C ALA A 131 -1.10 -2.63 7.52
N HIS A 132 -1.17 -1.46 8.13
CA HIS A 132 -1.92 -1.22 9.36
C HIS A 132 -3.24 -0.51 9.08
N ALA A 133 -4.21 -0.57 9.99
CA ALA A 133 -5.56 -0.04 9.82
C ALA A 133 -5.60 1.44 9.38
N ALA A 134 -4.71 2.32 9.85
CA ALA A 134 -4.67 3.71 9.43
C ALA A 134 -3.99 3.94 8.05
N ASN A 135 -3.56 2.88 7.36
CA ASN A 135 -2.96 2.97 6.02
C ASN A 135 -3.99 2.81 4.88
N PHE A 136 -5.26 2.79 5.20
CA PHE A 136 -6.33 2.79 4.22
C PHE A 136 -7.06 4.13 4.24
N GLY A 137 -7.49 4.60 3.07
CA GLY A 137 -8.18 5.88 3.00
C GLY A 137 -8.62 6.26 1.60
N LEU A 138 -9.32 7.38 1.53
CA LEU A 138 -9.86 7.93 0.30
C LEU A 138 -8.84 8.79 -0.44
N TYR A 139 -8.88 8.75 -1.75
CA TYR A 139 -8.22 9.70 -2.65
C TYR A 139 -9.02 9.85 -3.95
N GLY A 140 -8.72 10.91 -4.72
CA GLY A 140 -9.38 11.14 -6.01
C GLY A 140 -8.70 10.38 -7.14
N ASP A 141 -9.50 9.73 -8.00
CA ASP A 141 -9.04 9.24 -9.30
C ASP A 141 -8.80 10.41 -10.29
N ALA A 142 -8.32 10.12 -11.49
CA ALA A 142 -8.11 11.13 -12.54
C ALA A 142 -9.39 11.87 -12.97
N ARG A 143 -10.57 11.35 -12.64
CA ARG A 143 -11.87 11.96 -12.87
C ARG A 143 -12.41 12.69 -11.64
N GLY A 144 -11.67 12.69 -10.53
CA GLY A 144 -12.07 13.30 -9.27
C GLY A 144 -13.09 12.48 -8.47
N ARG A 145 -13.34 11.21 -8.82
CA ARG A 145 -14.14 10.29 -8.01
C ARG A 145 -13.31 9.79 -6.84
N LEU A 146 -13.96 9.61 -5.69
CA LEU A 146 -13.29 9.06 -4.51
C LEU A 146 -13.14 7.55 -4.64
N VAL A 147 -11.95 7.06 -4.34
CA VAL A 147 -11.60 5.64 -4.25
C VAL A 147 -11.05 5.36 -2.86
N MET A 148 -11.48 4.26 -2.22
CA MET A 148 -10.92 3.77 -0.97
C MET A 148 -9.88 2.70 -1.26
N ASP A 149 -8.65 2.91 -0.79
CA ASP A 149 -7.53 1.98 -1.01
C ASP A 149 -6.37 2.22 -0.03
N LEU A 150 -5.30 1.43 -0.15
CA LEU A 150 -4.02 1.66 0.51
C LEU A 150 -3.41 3.03 0.10
N ASN A 151 -2.80 3.72 1.05
CA ASN A 151 -2.36 5.12 0.89
C ASN A 151 -0.87 5.35 1.03
N ASP A 152 -0.14 4.50 1.72
CA ASP A 152 1.31 4.65 1.97
C ASP A 152 2.04 3.38 1.56
N PHE A 153 3.07 3.53 0.75
CA PHE A 153 3.84 2.47 0.12
C PHE A 153 5.35 2.61 0.38
N ASP A 154 5.74 3.36 1.40
CA ASP A 154 7.16 3.58 1.70
C ASP A 154 7.91 2.25 1.94
N GLU A 155 7.23 1.27 2.56
CA GLU A 155 7.79 -0.03 2.91
C GLU A 155 7.49 -1.14 1.87
N THR A 156 6.83 -0.81 0.74
CA THR A 156 6.40 -1.83 -0.23
C THR A 156 7.55 -2.63 -0.83
N VAL A 157 7.40 -3.94 -0.88
CA VAL A 157 8.37 -4.88 -1.46
C VAL A 157 7.64 -6.08 -2.06
N VAL A 158 8.35 -6.92 -2.82
CA VAL A 158 7.87 -8.28 -3.13
C VAL A 158 8.27 -9.21 -1.99
N GLY A 159 7.28 -9.80 -1.32
CA GLY A 159 7.52 -10.60 -0.11
C GLY A 159 6.36 -11.50 0.26
N PRO A 160 6.37 -12.06 1.48
CA PRO A 160 5.32 -12.95 1.97
C PRO A 160 4.03 -12.17 2.22
N TRP A 161 2.94 -12.56 1.54
CA TRP A 161 1.63 -11.93 1.69
C TRP A 161 1.07 -12.02 3.12
N GLU A 162 1.49 -13.02 3.87
CA GLU A 162 1.09 -13.25 5.26
C GLU A 162 1.53 -12.10 6.19
N TRP A 163 2.65 -11.44 5.87
CA TRP A 163 3.18 -10.36 6.70
C TRP A 163 2.23 -9.17 6.77
N ASP A 164 1.70 -8.73 5.62
CA ASP A 164 0.70 -7.66 5.58
C ASP A 164 -0.59 -8.05 6.31
N LEU A 165 -1.06 -9.28 6.12
CA LEU A 165 -2.29 -9.76 6.76
C LEU A 165 -2.16 -9.82 8.28
N LYS A 166 -1.04 -10.34 8.79
CA LYS A 166 -0.74 -10.38 10.22
C LYS A 166 -0.62 -8.98 10.81
N ARG A 167 0.01 -8.06 10.08
CA ARG A 167 0.16 -6.68 10.52
C ARG A 167 -1.17 -5.94 10.57
N LEU A 168 -2.02 -6.12 9.56
CA LEU A 168 -3.36 -5.53 9.56
C LEU A 168 -4.20 -6.05 10.73
N ALA A 169 -4.26 -7.36 10.92
CA ALA A 169 -5.01 -7.99 12.00
C ALA A 169 -4.54 -7.48 13.38
N THR A 170 -3.22 -7.45 13.62
CA THR A 170 -2.64 -6.93 14.87
C THR A 170 -3.02 -5.46 15.11
N SER A 171 -2.99 -4.65 14.05
CA SER A 171 -3.31 -3.23 14.16
C SER A 171 -4.77 -2.97 14.56
N LEU A 172 -5.69 -3.86 14.17
CA LEU A 172 -7.10 -3.78 14.55
C LEU A 172 -7.32 -4.17 16.01
N VAL A 173 -6.60 -5.19 16.53
CA VAL A 173 -6.62 -5.51 17.96
C VAL A 173 -6.17 -4.30 18.78
N LEU A 174 -5.04 -3.68 18.41
CA LEU A 174 -4.53 -2.50 19.12
C LEU A 174 -5.50 -1.31 19.02
N ALA A 175 -6.10 -1.07 17.85
CA ALA A 175 -7.08 0.00 17.69
C ALA A 175 -8.33 -0.27 18.55
N GLY A 176 -8.81 -1.51 18.63
CA GLY A 176 -9.92 -1.91 19.48
C GLY A 176 -9.64 -1.67 20.97
N ARG A 177 -8.46 -2.08 21.44
CA ARG A 177 -8.01 -1.80 22.82
C ARG A 177 -7.93 -0.29 23.11
N GLU A 178 -7.48 0.50 22.14
CA GLU A 178 -7.34 1.96 22.28
C GLU A 178 -8.70 2.67 22.42
N VAL A 179 -9.76 2.15 21.76
CA VAL A 179 -11.15 2.67 21.92
C VAL A 179 -11.87 2.05 23.11
N GLY A 180 -11.24 1.15 23.87
CA GLY A 180 -11.81 0.54 25.06
C GLY A 180 -12.76 -0.63 24.79
N ALA A 181 -12.69 -1.26 23.61
CA ALA A 181 -13.41 -2.49 23.31
C ALA A 181 -12.88 -3.65 24.18
N ASP A 182 -13.74 -4.61 24.51
CA ASP A 182 -13.31 -5.82 25.20
C ASP A 182 -12.44 -6.72 24.29
N GLU A 183 -11.72 -7.67 24.89
CA GLU A 183 -10.76 -8.50 24.18
C GLU A 183 -11.42 -9.44 23.16
N ASP A 184 -12.62 -9.92 23.45
CA ASP A 184 -13.39 -10.76 22.53
C ASP A 184 -13.77 -9.97 21.27
N THR A 185 -14.19 -8.72 21.43
CA THR A 185 -14.48 -7.80 20.34
C THR A 185 -13.23 -7.46 19.53
N CYS A 186 -12.10 -7.18 20.18
CA CYS A 186 -10.82 -6.92 19.50
C CYS A 186 -10.37 -8.12 18.67
N ARG A 187 -10.49 -9.32 19.24
CA ARG A 187 -10.15 -10.57 18.57
C ARG A 187 -11.11 -10.86 17.41
N ALA A 188 -12.41 -10.60 17.58
CA ALA A 188 -13.41 -10.77 16.52
C ALA A 188 -13.13 -9.87 15.33
N ALA A 189 -12.78 -8.60 15.52
CA ALA A 189 -12.41 -7.68 14.44
C ALA A 189 -11.21 -8.20 13.64
N ALA A 190 -10.17 -8.76 14.29
CA ALA A 190 -9.05 -9.40 13.62
C ALA A 190 -9.49 -10.66 12.83
N PHE A 191 -10.31 -11.52 13.44
CA PHE A 191 -10.85 -12.72 12.81
C PHE A 191 -11.67 -12.40 11.55
N ASP A 192 -12.59 -11.45 11.64
CA ASP A 192 -13.46 -11.06 10.54
C ASP A 192 -12.70 -10.37 9.39
N THR A 193 -11.63 -9.63 9.72
CA THR A 193 -10.70 -9.07 8.74
C THR A 193 -10.05 -10.17 7.89
N VAL A 194 -9.52 -11.21 8.54
CA VAL A 194 -8.88 -12.34 7.84
C VAL A 194 -9.93 -13.15 7.07
N GLY A 195 -11.12 -13.32 7.63
CA GLY A 195 -12.26 -13.93 6.98
C GLY A 195 -12.67 -13.17 5.70
N ALA A 196 -12.72 -11.83 5.75
CA ALA A 196 -13.00 -10.99 4.60
C ALA A 196 -11.90 -11.11 3.53
N TYR A 197 -10.62 -11.08 3.93
CA TYR A 197 -9.49 -11.33 3.03
C TYR A 197 -9.65 -12.68 2.32
N ARG A 198 -9.87 -13.76 3.05
CA ARG A 198 -10.06 -15.11 2.51
C ARG A 198 -11.26 -15.21 1.57
N ARG A 199 -12.40 -14.62 1.93
CA ARG A 199 -13.63 -14.62 1.10
C ARG A 199 -13.41 -13.85 -0.20
N THR A 200 -12.80 -12.67 -0.12
CA THR A 200 -12.50 -11.82 -1.29
C THR A 200 -11.48 -12.51 -2.21
N MET A 201 -10.39 -13.07 -1.67
CA MET A 201 -9.42 -13.81 -2.46
C MET A 201 -10.06 -15.00 -3.20
N ARG A 202 -11.03 -15.67 -2.57
CA ARG A 202 -11.80 -16.75 -3.20
C ARG A 202 -12.76 -16.25 -4.29
N LEU A 203 -13.32 -15.06 -4.15
CA LEU A 203 -14.12 -14.41 -5.17
C LEU A 203 -13.26 -14.09 -6.39
N LEU A 204 -12.15 -13.37 -6.19
CA LEU A 204 -11.21 -12.99 -7.25
C LEU A 204 -10.65 -14.22 -8.00
N ALA A 205 -10.41 -15.32 -7.28
CA ALA A 205 -9.95 -16.58 -7.87
C ALA A 205 -10.95 -17.23 -8.83
N ARG A 206 -12.21 -16.80 -8.87
CA ARG A 206 -13.28 -17.32 -9.75
C ARG A 206 -13.52 -16.42 -10.95
N LEU A 207 -13.13 -15.16 -10.87
CA LEU A 207 -13.32 -14.19 -11.95
C LEU A 207 -12.34 -14.47 -13.09
N PRO A 208 -12.69 -14.08 -14.33
CA PRO A 208 -11.72 -13.93 -15.40
C PRO A 208 -10.59 -13.02 -14.96
N ALA A 209 -9.36 -13.26 -15.42
CA ALA A 209 -8.18 -12.52 -14.96
C ALA A 209 -8.31 -11.00 -15.16
N HIS A 210 -8.91 -10.57 -16.27
CA HIS A 210 -9.15 -9.16 -16.55
C HIS A 210 -10.16 -8.54 -15.58
N ASP A 211 -11.22 -9.25 -15.24
CA ASP A 211 -12.26 -8.76 -14.31
C ASP A 211 -11.70 -8.72 -12.87
N ALA A 212 -10.94 -9.75 -12.47
CA ALA A 212 -10.25 -9.76 -11.19
C ALA A 212 -9.24 -8.59 -11.05
N TRP A 213 -8.55 -8.25 -12.15
CA TRP A 213 -7.60 -7.12 -12.18
C TRP A 213 -8.30 -5.77 -12.02
N ASN A 214 -9.45 -5.59 -12.66
CA ASN A 214 -10.20 -4.34 -12.64
C ASN A 214 -11.25 -4.26 -11.52
N ALA A 215 -11.32 -5.26 -10.63
CA ALA A 215 -12.24 -5.24 -9.52
C ALA A 215 -11.95 -4.04 -8.61
N ILE A 216 -12.71 -2.97 -8.79
CA ILE A 216 -12.62 -1.74 -7.98
C ILE A 216 -13.38 -2.00 -6.69
N ALA A 217 -12.92 -1.38 -5.60
CA ALA A 217 -13.72 -1.26 -4.38
C ALA A 217 -14.83 -0.23 -4.63
N ASP A 218 -15.82 -0.63 -5.40
CA ASP A 218 -17.07 0.09 -5.59
C ASP A 218 -18.12 -0.38 -4.56
N GLU A 219 -19.34 0.15 -4.70
CA GLU A 219 -20.45 -0.20 -3.81
C GLU A 219 -20.71 -1.71 -3.74
N GLU A 220 -20.40 -2.45 -4.81
CA GLU A 220 -20.60 -3.90 -4.87
C GLU A 220 -19.59 -4.65 -3.98
N LEU A 221 -18.32 -4.27 -3.98
CA LEU A 221 -17.32 -4.86 -3.07
C LEU A 221 -17.59 -4.48 -1.61
N VAL A 222 -18.01 -3.23 -1.36
CA VAL A 222 -18.40 -2.76 -0.02
C VAL A 222 -19.65 -3.51 0.44
N SER A 223 -20.65 -3.76 -0.44
CA SER A 223 -21.84 -4.53 -0.10
C SER A 223 -21.55 -6.00 0.25
N HIS A 224 -20.51 -6.59 -0.35
CA HIS A 224 -20.06 -7.95 -0.02
C HIS A 224 -19.37 -8.05 1.36
N THR A 225 -18.92 -6.95 1.92
CA THR A 225 -18.32 -6.90 3.27
C THR A 225 -19.35 -6.71 4.38
N ASP A 226 -20.60 -6.39 4.04
CA ASP A 226 -21.72 -6.11 4.95
C ASP A 226 -21.39 -5.00 5.97
N ALA A 227 -20.62 -3.99 5.55
CA ALA A 227 -20.09 -2.91 6.40
C ALA A 227 -21.11 -1.79 6.61
N ARG A 228 -22.24 -2.08 7.27
CA ARG A 228 -23.38 -1.15 7.41
C ARG A 228 -23.17 -0.08 8.45
N ASP A 229 -22.50 -0.42 9.55
CA ASP A 229 -22.29 0.49 10.67
C ASP A 229 -21.26 1.58 10.31
N LEU A 230 -20.35 1.28 9.37
CA LEU A 230 -19.33 2.20 8.88
C LEU A 230 -19.87 3.27 7.91
N ILE A 231 -21.07 3.12 7.33
CA ILE A 231 -21.58 3.99 6.26
C ILE A 231 -21.54 5.46 6.66
N GLY A 232 -22.06 5.82 7.85
CA GLY A 232 -22.08 7.20 8.32
C GLY A 232 -20.69 7.81 8.49
N THR A 233 -19.72 7.02 8.92
CA THR A 233 -18.31 7.44 9.02
C THR A 233 -17.68 7.63 7.66
N LEU A 234 -17.93 6.73 6.70
CA LEU A 234 -17.43 6.87 5.31
C LEU A 234 -18.03 8.11 4.63
N GLU A 235 -19.31 8.42 4.83
CA GLU A 235 -19.93 9.63 4.29
C GLU A 235 -19.28 10.91 4.85
N ARG A 236 -19.03 10.96 6.16
CA ARG A 236 -18.33 12.10 6.81
C ARG A 236 -16.91 12.27 6.27
N VAL A 237 -16.15 11.17 6.15
CA VAL A 237 -14.78 11.17 5.61
C VAL A 237 -14.79 11.57 4.14
N SER A 238 -15.73 11.05 3.34
CA SER A 238 -15.90 11.39 1.92
C SER A 238 -16.21 12.86 1.71
N SER A 239 -17.10 13.44 2.53
CA SER A 239 -17.41 14.88 2.47
C SER A 239 -16.18 15.75 2.75
N LYS A 240 -15.38 15.39 3.77
CA LYS A 240 -14.13 16.09 4.07
C LYS A 240 -13.09 15.89 2.95
N ALA A 241 -12.98 14.68 2.41
CA ALA A 241 -12.02 14.36 1.35
C ALA A 241 -12.28 15.15 0.07
N ARG A 242 -13.56 15.31 -0.37
CA ARG A 242 -13.92 16.11 -1.55
C ARG A 242 -13.39 17.53 -1.48
N ASN A 243 -13.27 18.08 -0.28
CA ASN A 243 -12.77 19.44 -0.01
C ASN A 243 -11.25 19.49 0.20
N ASN A 244 -10.55 18.37 0.24
CA ASN A 244 -9.12 18.31 0.52
C ASN A 244 -8.31 18.33 -0.79
N THR A 245 -8.21 19.51 -1.41
CA THR A 245 -7.62 19.74 -2.72
C THR A 245 -6.35 20.58 -2.65
N SER A 246 -5.50 20.50 -3.69
CA SER A 246 -4.32 21.37 -3.86
C SER A 246 -4.70 22.85 -3.77
N ALA A 247 -5.79 23.28 -4.42
CA ALA A 247 -6.27 24.66 -4.39
C ALA A 247 -6.59 25.14 -2.96
N ARG A 248 -7.31 24.32 -2.18
CA ARG A 248 -7.65 24.66 -0.80
C ARG A 248 -6.44 24.67 0.14
N PHE A 249 -5.47 23.80 -0.11
CA PHE A 249 -4.21 23.82 0.62
C PHE A 249 -3.41 25.08 0.27
N ALA A 250 -3.22 25.39 -1.01
CA ALA A 250 -2.52 26.58 -1.44
C ALA A 250 -3.17 27.87 -0.90
N ALA A 251 -4.51 27.98 -0.94
CA ALA A 251 -5.23 29.15 -0.42
C ALA A 251 -4.95 29.42 1.07
N ARG A 252 -4.70 28.39 1.88
CA ARG A 252 -4.43 28.51 3.33
C ARG A 252 -2.96 28.65 3.69
N SER A 253 -2.09 28.14 2.84
CA SER A 253 -0.67 27.96 3.14
C SER A 253 0.25 28.82 2.30
N THR A 254 -0.31 29.70 1.44
CA THR A 254 0.49 30.60 0.60
C THR A 254 -0.06 32.03 0.66
N GLU A 255 0.83 32.99 0.46
CA GLU A 255 0.54 34.42 0.29
C GLU A 255 0.90 34.89 -1.12
N ALA A 256 0.27 35.97 -1.56
CA ALA A 256 0.64 36.60 -2.81
C ALA A 256 1.96 37.38 -2.64
N VAL A 257 2.82 37.33 -3.64
CA VAL A 257 4.04 38.11 -3.73
C VAL A 257 4.05 38.86 -5.05
N THR A 258 4.58 40.08 -5.04
CA THR A 258 4.84 40.86 -6.26
C THR A 258 6.36 40.77 -6.50
N ASP A 259 6.74 40.15 -7.59
CA ASP A 259 8.12 40.06 -8.05
C ASP A 259 8.32 40.85 -9.35
N ALA A 260 9.55 40.86 -9.85
CA ALA A 260 9.90 41.55 -11.08
C ALA A 260 9.23 40.97 -12.34
N GLU A 261 8.64 39.77 -12.25
CA GLU A 261 8.03 39.03 -13.36
C GLU A 261 6.51 39.10 -13.39
N GLY A 262 5.87 39.80 -12.42
CA GLY A 262 4.43 40.10 -12.51
C GLY A 262 3.53 39.51 -11.43
N GLY A 263 4.10 38.95 -10.39
CA GLY A 263 3.35 38.46 -9.24
C GLY A 263 3.22 36.93 -9.22
N GLY A 264 3.29 36.36 -8.03
CA GLY A 264 3.25 34.94 -7.78
C GLY A 264 2.68 34.61 -6.41
N ARG A 265 2.89 33.41 -5.95
CA ARG A 265 2.53 32.96 -4.59
C ARG A 265 3.71 32.23 -3.97
N ARG A 266 3.88 32.37 -2.67
CA ARG A 266 4.86 31.61 -1.88
C ARG A 266 4.24 30.99 -0.63
N PHE A 267 4.85 29.92 -0.12
CA PHE A 267 4.42 29.31 1.13
C PHE A 267 4.70 30.21 2.34
N VAL A 268 3.78 30.17 3.30
CA VAL A 268 3.92 30.84 4.59
C VAL A 268 4.44 29.83 5.62
N ASP A 269 5.41 30.24 6.43
CA ASP A 269 5.93 29.40 7.51
C ASP A 269 4.83 29.08 8.54
N ALA A 270 4.73 27.80 8.87
CA ALA A 270 3.85 27.27 9.92
C ALA A 270 4.56 26.09 10.62
N PRO A 271 5.68 26.35 11.33
CA PRO A 271 6.44 25.31 12.01
C PRO A 271 5.61 24.62 13.10
N PRO A 272 5.86 23.33 13.37
CA PRO A 272 6.83 22.48 12.71
C PRO A 272 6.35 21.84 11.39
N VAL A 273 5.09 22.07 11.01
CA VAL A 273 4.39 21.34 9.93
C VAL A 273 4.83 21.77 8.55
N LEU A 274 5.03 23.08 8.34
CA LEU A 274 5.44 23.67 7.05
C LEU A 274 6.53 24.70 7.30
N ARG A 275 7.65 24.58 6.60
CA ARG A 275 8.79 25.47 6.73
C ARG A 275 9.34 25.85 5.36
N ARG A 276 9.59 27.11 5.14
CA ARG A 276 10.33 27.54 3.96
C ARG A 276 11.75 26.98 4.01
N VAL A 277 12.32 26.71 2.87
CA VAL A 277 13.70 26.20 2.72
C VAL A 277 14.58 27.31 2.16
N PRO A 278 15.92 27.21 2.32
CA PRO A 278 16.88 28.12 1.65
C PRO A 278 16.68 28.07 0.13
N ASP A 279 16.94 29.20 -0.54
CA ASP A 279 16.72 29.33 -1.99
C ASP A 279 17.50 28.28 -2.81
N ALA A 280 18.71 27.91 -2.38
CA ALA A 280 19.50 26.86 -3.03
C ALA A 280 18.79 25.49 -2.94
N GLU A 281 18.29 25.13 -1.76
CA GLU A 281 17.56 23.87 -1.57
C GLU A 281 16.23 23.88 -2.36
N ALA A 282 15.54 25.03 -2.39
CA ALA A 282 14.34 25.18 -3.21
C ALA A 282 14.63 24.99 -4.71
N ALA A 283 15.74 25.57 -5.19
CA ALA A 283 16.19 25.43 -6.57
C ALA A 283 16.54 23.97 -6.93
N ASP A 284 17.25 23.26 -6.06
CA ASP A 284 17.60 21.84 -6.26
C ASP A 284 16.36 20.96 -6.39
N VAL A 285 15.36 21.18 -5.52
CA VAL A 285 14.08 20.47 -5.57
C VAL A 285 13.32 20.81 -6.86
N ALA A 286 13.25 22.09 -7.23
CA ALA A 286 12.56 22.53 -8.44
C ALA A 286 13.22 21.96 -9.72
N LEU A 287 14.56 22.01 -9.81
CA LEU A 287 15.30 21.47 -10.95
C LEU A 287 15.16 19.94 -11.07
N SER A 288 15.04 19.24 -9.96
CA SER A 288 14.83 17.77 -9.96
C SER A 288 13.53 17.35 -10.67
N LEU A 289 12.55 18.26 -10.81
CA LEU A 289 11.33 17.97 -11.56
C LEU A 289 11.60 17.73 -13.05
N GLY A 290 12.72 18.16 -13.59
CA GLY A 290 13.15 17.77 -14.95
C GLY A 290 13.28 16.27 -15.09
N ALA A 291 14.00 15.61 -14.19
CA ALA A 291 14.12 14.14 -14.16
C ALA A 291 12.78 13.45 -13.81
N TYR A 292 11.93 14.06 -13.00
CA TYR A 292 10.57 13.53 -12.74
C TYR A 292 9.75 13.45 -14.03
N LEU A 293 9.84 14.42 -14.94
CA LEU A 293 9.08 14.40 -16.20
C LEU A 293 9.44 13.19 -17.08
N GLU A 294 10.64 12.60 -16.92
CA GLU A 294 11.05 11.37 -17.61
C GLU A 294 10.42 10.09 -17.01
N THR A 295 9.83 10.20 -15.83
CA THR A 295 9.31 9.05 -15.05
C THR A 295 7.79 9.02 -14.91
N VAL A 296 7.13 10.15 -15.13
CA VAL A 296 5.67 10.25 -15.21
C VAL A 296 5.20 9.73 -16.58
N SER A 297 3.95 9.29 -16.65
CA SER A 297 3.37 8.81 -17.91
C SER A 297 3.37 9.92 -18.98
N GLU A 298 3.86 9.63 -20.20
CA GLU A 298 4.05 10.61 -21.29
C GLU A 298 2.78 11.39 -21.62
N ASP A 299 1.61 10.76 -21.51
CA ASP A 299 0.30 11.41 -21.75
C ASP A 299 -0.05 12.51 -20.73
N ARG A 300 0.74 12.66 -19.65
CA ARG A 300 0.61 13.71 -18.64
C ARG A 300 1.51 14.92 -18.89
N LEU A 301 2.52 14.79 -19.72
CA LEU A 301 3.46 15.88 -20.03
C LEU A 301 2.74 17.14 -20.56
N PRO A 302 1.75 17.05 -21.48
CA PRO A 302 1.01 18.25 -21.94
C PRO A 302 0.22 18.96 -20.84
N LEU A 303 -0.21 18.23 -19.79
CA LEU A 303 -0.84 18.82 -18.63
C LEU A 303 0.19 19.57 -17.78
N LEU A 304 1.31 18.91 -17.45
CA LEU A 304 2.36 19.49 -16.60
C LEU A 304 3.02 20.72 -17.28
N ALA A 305 3.17 20.71 -18.59
CA ALA A 305 3.69 21.83 -19.36
C ALA A 305 2.85 23.12 -19.27
N ARG A 306 1.64 23.07 -18.70
CA ARG A 306 0.79 24.25 -18.49
C ARG A 306 1.04 24.95 -17.16
N TYR A 307 1.90 24.39 -16.33
CA TYR A 307 2.20 24.89 -15.00
C TYR A 307 3.63 25.43 -14.91
N ALA A 308 3.81 26.51 -14.17
CA ALA A 308 5.11 27.02 -13.77
C ALA A 308 5.35 26.73 -12.28
N VAL A 309 6.58 26.41 -11.90
CA VAL A 309 6.98 26.26 -10.49
C VAL A 309 7.11 27.67 -9.88
N HIS A 310 6.46 27.88 -8.74
CA HIS A 310 6.46 29.16 -8.03
C HIS A 310 7.19 29.13 -6.70
N ASP A 311 7.05 28.06 -5.93
CA ASP A 311 7.71 27.98 -4.62
C ASP A 311 7.86 26.52 -4.13
N VAL A 312 8.78 26.33 -3.17
CA VAL A 312 9.08 25.05 -2.53
C VAL A 312 9.15 25.25 -1.02
N ALA A 313 8.51 24.34 -0.27
CA ALA A 313 8.62 24.32 1.19
C ALA A 313 8.82 22.89 1.71
N PHE A 314 9.52 22.77 2.82
CA PHE A 314 9.65 21.51 3.57
C PHE A 314 8.37 21.24 4.37
N ARG A 315 7.89 20.00 4.36
CA ARG A 315 6.67 19.60 5.07
C ARG A 315 6.86 18.34 5.88
N VAL A 316 6.61 18.43 7.19
CA VAL A 316 6.55 17.26 8.07
C VAL A 316 5.26 16.48 7.85
N VAL A 317 5.34 15.17 7.62
CA VAL A 317 4.19 14.31 7.31
C VAL A 317 4.21 13.01 8.13
N GLY A 318 3.01 12.51 8.46
CA GLY A 318 2.77 11.17 9.01
C GLY A 318 3.36 10.92 10.40
N THR A 319 3.36 9.64 10.82
CA THR A 319 4.04 9.12 12.03
C THR A 319 5.29 8.34 11.62
N GLY A 320 5.15 7.32 10.80
CA GLY A 320 6.26 6.50 10.29
C GLY A 320 7.25 7.31 9.44
N SER A 321 6.75 8.29 8.66
CA SER A 321 7.54 9.13 7.76
C SER A 321 8.16 10.38 8.41
N VAL A 322 7.95 10.67 9.72
CA VAL A 322 8.58 11.81 10.38
C VAL A 322 10.09 11.69 10.28
N GLY A 323 10.75 12.81 9.93
CA GLY A 323 12.20 12.87 9.77
C GLY A 323 12.70 12.42 8.38
N THR A 324 11.87 11.90 7.49
CA THR A 324 12.20 11.82 6.06
C THR A 324 12.03 13.19 5.42
N ARG A 325 12.85 13.50 4.41
CA ARG A 325 12.72 14.77 3.68
C ARG A 325 11.44 14.73 2.84
N SER A 326 10.60 15.73 3.01
CA SER A 326 9.37 15.84 2.24
C SER A 326 9.14 17.29 1.90
N TYR A 327 9.03 17.57 0.62
CA TYR A 327 8.78 18.91 0.09
C TYR A 327 7.40 18.98 -0.53
N VAL A 328 6.82 20.16 -0.50
CA VAL A 328 5.67 20.54 -1.31
C VAL A 328 6.12 21.59 -2.31
N VAL A 329 5.79 21.37 -3.58
CA VAL A 329 6.12 22.26 -4.69
C VAL A 329 4.83 22.88 -5.17
N LEU A 330 4.76 24.21 -5.14
CA LEU A 330 3.65 24.99 -5.65
C LEU A 330 3.84 25.25 -7.14
N LEU A 331 2.89 24.81 -7.94
CA LEU A 331 2.81 25.10 -9.36
C LEU A 331 1.54 25.93 -9.61
N LEU A 332 1.62 26.93 -10.48
CA LEU A 332 0.47 27.72 -10.92
C LEU A 332 0.33 27.62 -12.44
N ASP A 333 -0.91 27.54 -12.91
CA ASP A 333 -1.23 27.64 -14.34
C ASP A 333 -1.35 29.12 -14.78
N HIS A 334 -1.67 29.34 -16.06
CA HIS A 334 -1.83 30.70 -16.66
C HIS A 334 -2.96 31.52 -16.03
N ARG A 335 -3.84 30.93 -15.22
CA ARG A 335 -4.92 31.60 -14.48
C ARG A 335 -4.60 31.79 -13.01
N GLY A 336 -3.42 31.30 -12.55
CA GLY A 336 -3.04 31.30 -11.15
C GLY A 336 -3.69 30.16 -10.35
N GLU A 337 -4.29 29.15 -11.02
CA GLU A 337 -4.86 28.00 -10.34
C GLU A 337 -3.74 27.03 -9.88
N PRO A 338 -3.73 26.62 -8.59
CA PRO A 338 -2.63 25.87 -8.04
C PRO A 338 -2.76 24.36 -8.23
N LEU A 339 -1.66 23.76 -8.62
CA LEU A 339 -1.34 22.35 -8.43
C LEU A 339 -0.21 22.25 -7.41
N VAL A 340 -0.31 21.34 -6.43
CA VAL A 340 0.77 21.11 -5.49
C VAL A 340 1.26 19.68 -5.66
N LEU A 341 2.56 19.51 -5.88
CA LEU A 341 3.23 18.22 -5.86
C LEU A 341 3.90 18.00 -4.50
N GLN A 342 3.91 16.76 -4.04
CA GLN A 342 4.74 16.31 -2.95
C GLN A 342 5.96 15.58 -3.52
N VAL A 343 7.15 15.99 -3.11
CA VAL A 343 8.43 15.34 -3.39
C VAL A 343 8.89 14.75 -2.06
N LYS A 344 8.72 13.44 -1.87
CA LYS A 344 8.97 12.74 -0.60
C LYS A 344 10.13 11.76 -0.75
N GLU A 345 11.13 11.88 0.12
CA GLU A 345 12.29 10.96 0.16
C GLU A 345 11.80 9.52 0.30
N ALA A 346 12.29 8.65 -0.58
CA ALA A 346 12.06 7.23 -0.55
C ALA A 346 13.31 6.54 -0.01
N ARG A 347 13.19 5.93 1.17
CA ARG A 347 14.28 5.21 1.83
C ARG A 347 14.18 3.72 1.49
N PRO A 348 15.26 2.94 1.62
CA PRO A 348 15.16 1.49 1.59
C PRO A 348 14.10 0.98 2.57
N SER A 349 13.29 0.03 2.13
CA SER A 349 12.27 -0.55 3.01
C SER A 349 12.91 -1.23 4.21
N ALA A 350 12.34 -1.02 5.38
CA ALA A 350 12.76 -1.67 6.62
C ALA A 350 12.56 -3.20 6.59
N LEU A 351 11.81 -3.73 5.61
CA LEU A 351 11.59 -5.16 5.43
C LEU A 351 12.73 -5.84 4.65
N LEU A 352 13.45 -5.10 3.81
CA LEU A 352 14.48 -5.66 2.91
C LEU A 352 15.53 -6.53 3.62
N PRO A 353 16.06 -6.17 4.80
CA PRO A 353 17.05 -6.99 5.49
C PRO A 353 16.52 -8.36 5.95
N HIS A 354 15.20 -8.49 6.09
CA HIS A 354 14.53 -9.66 6.67
C HIS A 354 14.02 -10.66 5.62
N LEU A 355 13.82 -10.23 4.38
CA LEU A 355 13.28 -11.06 3.29
C LEU A 355 14.15 -12.29 2.97
N PRO A 356 15.50 -12.22 2.92
CA PRO A 356 16.32 -13.40 2.62
C PRO A 356 16.15 -14.52 3.66
N ALA A 357 16.05 -14.16 4.95
CA ALA A 357 15.82 -15.14 6.02
C ALA A 357 14.42 -15.77 5.95
N ALA A 358 13.44 -15.08 5.37
CA ALA A 358 12.12 -15.62 5.06
C ALA A 358 12.07 -16.38 3.72
N GLY A 359 13.20 -16.55 3.02
CA GLY A 359 13.29 -17.30 1.77
C GLY A 359 12.93 -16.51 0.51
N PHE A 360 12.91 -15.18 0.56
CA PHE A 360 12.57 -14.31 -0.56
C PHE A 360 13.81 -13.62 -1.13
N THR A 361 13.90 -13.57 -2.46
CA THR A 361 14.94 -12.79 -3.14
C THR A 361 14.61 -11.31 -3.10
N VAL A 362 15.60 -10.50 -2.75
CA VAL A 362 15.50 -9.04 -2.79
C VAL A 362 15.97 -8.55 -4.17
N PRO A 363 15.05 -8.12 -5.05
CA PRO A 363 15.48 -7.53 -6.32
C PRO A 363 16.09 -6.16 -6.08
N ASP A 364 17.15 -5.85 -6.82
CA ASP A 364 17.67 -4.48 -6.86
C ASP A 364 16.60 -3.57 -7.48
N ALA A 365 16.15 -2.61 -6.72
CA ALA A 365 15.18 -1.62 -7.18
C ALA A 365 15.81 -0.58 -8.13
N GLY A 366 17.14 -0.45 -8.14
CA GLY A 366 17.89 0.57 -8.85
C GLY A 366 17.61 1.99 -8.35
N HIS A 367 16.41 2.26 -7.85
CA HIS A 367 16.01 3.57 -7.32
C HIS A 367 14.81 3.41 -6.36
N GLU A 368 14.94 3.86 -5.11
CA GLU A 368 13.91 3.66 -4.09
C GLU A 368 12.59 4.37 -4.42
N GLY A 369 12.63 5.58 -5.01
CA GLY A 369 11.44 6.26 -5.49
C GLY A 369 10.68 5.44 -6.54
N ARG A 370 11.42 4.76 -7.45
CA ARG A 370 10.83 3.83 -8.42
C ARG A 370 10.19 2.63 -7.73
N ARG A 371 10.84 2.04 -6.71
CA ARG A 371 10.27 0.94 -5.91
C ARG A 371 8.91 1.33 -5.34
N VAL A 372 8.82 2.46 -4.66
CA VAL A 372 7.59 2.97 -4.05
C VAL A 372 6.50 3.21 -5.11
N VAL A 373 6.83 3.92 -6.19
CA VAL A 373 5.87 4.27 -7.25
C VAL A 373 5.34 3.03 -7.97
N LEU A 374 6.22 2.07 -8.31
CA LEU A 374 5.79 0.83 -8.96
C LEU A 374 5.00 -0.07 -8.02
N GLY A 375 5.36 -0.14 -6.74
CA GLY A 375 4.60 -0.85 -5.72
C GLY A 375 3.18 -0.29 -5.60
N GLN A 376 3.06 1.03 -5.49
CA GLN A 376 1.76 1.70 -5.47
C GLN A 376 0.93 1.41 -6.73
N LYS A 377 1.52 1.56 -7.93
CA LYS A 377 0.84 1.29 -9.21
C LYS A 377 0.41 -0.18 -9.36
N ARG A 378 1.12 -1.12 -8.75
CA ARG A 378 0.78 -2.55 -8.79
C ARG A 378 -0.33 -2.93 -7.81
N MET A 379 -0.40 -2.28 -6.65
CA MET A 379 -1.35 -2.64 -5.60
C MET A 379 -2.68 -1.88 -5.71
N GLN A 380 -2.65 -0.64 -6.18
CA GLN A 380 -3.85 0.17 -6.39
C GLN A 380 -4.47 -0.12 -7.76
N VAL A 381 -5.80 -0.22 -7.82
CA VAL A 381 -6.53 -0.32 -9.11
C VAL A 381 -6.44 0.99 -9.88
N VAL A 382 -6.59 2.11 -9.18
CA VAL A 382 -6.47 3.44 -9.75
C VAL A 382 -5.43 4.22 -8.96
N SER A 383 -4.29 4.49 -9.57
CA SER A 383 -3.24 5.27 -8.93
C SER A 383 -3.36 6.76 -9.27
N ASP A 384 -2.71 7.59 -8.47
CA ASP A 384 -2.47 9.00 -8.82
C ASP A 384 -1.77 9.07 -10.19
N HIS A 385 -2.38 9.80 -11.11
CA HIS A 385 -1.91 9.92 -12.49
C HIS A 385 -0.62 10.77 -12.64
N LEU A 386 -0.20 11.47 -11.58
CA LEU A 386 1.05 12.25 -11.53
C LEU A 386 2.16 11.52 -10.75
N LEU A 387 2.00 10.22 -10.48
CA LEU A 387 3.04 9.43 -9.83
C LEU A 387 4.27 9.29 -10.71
N GLY A 388 5.42 9.65 -10.15
CA GLY A 388 6.74 9.48 -10.71
C GLY A 388 7.81 9.54 -9.62
N TRP A 389 9.07 9.60 -9.99
CA TRP A 389 10.19 9.69 -9.08
C TRP A 389 11.28 10.61 -9.60
N THR A 390 12.13 11.07 -8.70
CA THR A 390 13.27 11.93 -9.01
C THR A 390 14.40 11.72 -8.01
N THR A 391 15.52 12.36 -8.26
CA THR A 391 16.67 12.42 -7.35
C THR A 391 16.93 13.88 -6.98
N VAL A 392 17.07 14.17 -5.68
CA VAL A 392 17.48 15.48 -5.16
C VAL A 392 18.71 15.27 -4.30
N ASP A 393 19.78 15.96 -4.57
CA ASP A 393 21.05 15.85 -3.83
C ASP A 393 21.49 14.38 -3.64
N GLY A 394 21.47 13.58 -4.73
CA GLY A 394 21.85 12.16 -4.71
C GLY A 394 20.89 11.23 -3.95
N ARG A 395 19.77 11.73 -3.41
CA ARG A 395 18.77 10.95 -2.67
C ARG A 395 17.55 10.66 -3.56
N PRO A 396 16.99 9.45 -3.47
CA PRO A 396 15.80 9.09 -4.22
C PRO A 396 14.52 9.65 -3.59
N PHE A 397 13.61 10.15 -4.42
CA PHE A 397 12.31 10.69 -4.03
C PHE A 397 11.18 10.11 -4.90
N GLN A 398 10.01 9.89 -4.31
CA GLN A 398 8.75 9.76 -5.02
C GLN A 398 8.12 11.14 -5.22
N VAL A 399 7.42 11.31 -6.33
CA VAL A 399 6.63 12.51 -6.64
C VAL A 399 5.18 12.11 -6.86
N ARG A 400 4.25 12.85 -6.23
CA ARG A 400 2.81 12.63 -6.36
C ARG A 400 2.03 13.91 -6.17
N GLN A 401 0.75 13.93 -6.57
CA GLN A 401 -0.12 15.06 -6.27
C GLN A 401 -0.35 15.17 -4.75
N PHE A 402 -0.14 16.36 -4.21
CA PHE A 402 -0.44 16.64 -2.81
C PHE A 402 -1.90 17.08 -2.65
N ARG A 403 -2.60 16.51 -1.65
CA ARG A 403 -4.01 16.82 -1.39
C ARG A 403 -4.93 16.50 -2.57
N ASN A 404 -4.75 15.32 -3.16
CA ASN A 404 -5.65 14.77 -4.16
C ASN A 404 -6.90 14.18 -3.49
N ARG A 405 -7.78 15.04 -2.95
CA ARG A 405 -9.01 14.63 -2.23
C ARG A 405 -8.77 13.56 -1.16
N LYS A 406 -7.62 13.62 -0.49
CA LYS A 406 -7.20 12.64 0.47
C LYS A 406 -8.05 12.71 1.75
N GLY A 407 -8.62 11.56 2.15
CA GLY A 407 -9.30 11.35 3.41
C GLY A 407 -8.82 10.07 4.07
N SER A 408 -8.82 10.00 5.39
CA SER A 408 -8.48 8.80 6.16
C SER A 408 -9.54 8.56 7.21
N VAL A 409 -9.87 7.31 7.42
CA VAL A 409 -10.56 6.87 8.62
C VAL A 409 -9.53 6.80 9.73
N ASP A 410 -9.87 7.32 10.89
CA ASP A 410 -9.06 7.17 12.09
C ASP A 410 -9.59 5.97 12.88
N PRO A 411 -8.86 4.85 12.96
CA PRO A 411 -9.34 3.67 13.66
C PRO A 411 -9.59 3.90 15.17
N ALA A 412 -8.85 4.84 15.78
CA ALA A 412 -9.01 5.20 17.18
C ALA A 412 -10.26 6.06 17.47
N ALA A 413 -10.98 6.48 16.42
CA ALA A 413 -12.23 7.23 16.55
C ALA A 413 -13.48 6.42 16.16
N LEU A 414 -13.33 5.12 15.87
CA LEU A 414 -14.42 4.22 15.52
C LEU A 414 -15.05 3.62 16.78
N THR A 415 -16.34 3.32 16.71
CA THR A 415 -16.97 2.42 17.68
C THR A 415 -16.52 0.97 17.46
N ALA A 416 -16.81 0.06 18.39
CA ALA A 416 -16.48 -1.35 18.24
C ALA A 416 -17.10 -1.97 16.98
N ASP A 417 -18.38 -1.69 16.70
CA ASP A 417 -19.10 -2.18 15.52
C ASP A 417 -18.53 -1.59 14.22
N GLU A 418 -18.24 -0.27 14.22
CA GLU A 418 -17.57 0.38 13.08
C GLU A 418 -16.15 -0.16 12.84
N LEU A 419 -15.44 -0.57 13.90
CA LEU A 419 -14.09 -1.14 13.79
C LEU A 419 -14.12 -2.51 13.12
N ASP A 420 -15.09 -3.35 13.43
CA ASP A 420 -15.29 -4.65 12.80
C ASP A 420 -15.62 -4.50 11.32
N ASP A 421 -16.57 -3.63 10.97
CA ASP A 421 -16.90 -3.27 9.61
C ASP A 421 -15.68 -2.76 8.83
N TYR A 422 -14.88 -1.91 9.48
CA TYR A 422 -13.65 -1.35 8.92
C TYR A 422 -12.60 -2.45 8.69
N GLY A 423 -12.49 -3.37 9.63
CA GLY A 423 -11.63 -4.56 9.50
C GLY A 423 -12.01 -5.41 8.29
N ARG A 424 -13.30 -5.73 8.12
CA ARG A 424 -13.79 -6.49 6.95
C ARG A 424 -13.49 -5.77 5.65
N MET A 425 -13.73 -4.46 5.58
CA MET A 425 -13.45 -3.66 4.40
C MET A 425 -11.94 -3.64 4.07
N THR A 426 -11.09 -3.37 5.05
CA THR A 426 -9.64 -3.30 4.83
C THR A 426 -9.04 -4.65 4.50
N GLY A 427 -9.54 -5.74 5.07
CA GLY A 427 -9.18 -7.11 4.70
C GLY A 427 -9.52 -7.44 3.24
N ALA A 428 -10.70 -7.01 2.76
CA ALA A 428 -11.10 -7.18 1.37
C ALA A 428 -10.21 -6.35 0.41
N LEU A 429 -9.89 -5.11 0.77
CA LEU A 429 -9.00 -4.23 0.00
C LEU A 429 -7.59 -4.82 -0.09
N LEU A 430 -7.06 -5.36 1.00
CA LEU A 430 -5.75 -6.00 1.02
C LEU A 430 -5.71 -7.26 0.14
N ALA A 431 -6.76 -8.09 0.17
CA ALA A 431 -6.87 -9.25 -0.71
C ALA A 431 -6.82 -8.86 -2.19
N ARG A 432 -7.53 -7.81 -2.57
CA ARG A 432 -7.51 -7.27 -3.92
C ARG A 432 -6.12 -6.76 -4.30
N ALA A 433 -5.48 -5.99 -3.43
CA ALA A 433 -4.13 -5.47 -3.67
C ALA A 433 -3.11 -6.59 -3.90
N HIS A 434 -3.16 -7.66 -3.11
CA HIS A 434 -2.30 -8.83 -3.31
C HIS A 434 -2.61 -9.60 -4.60
N ALA A 435 -3.89 -9.69 -4.99
CA ALA A 435 -4.30 -10.38 -6.22
C ALA A 435 -3.80 -9.71 -7.51
N HIS A 436 -3.36 -8.46 -7.45
CA HIS A 436 -2.72 -7.77 -8.59
C HIS A 436 -1.30 -8.28 -8.89
N SER A 437 -0.65 -8.96 -7.98
CA SER A 437 0.73 -9.41 -8.16
C SER A 437 0.95 -10.89 -7.90
N ALA A 438 0.06 -11.52 -7.12
CA ALA A 438 0.02 -12.95 -6.89
C ALA A 438 -1.19 -13.57 -7.59
N ASP A 439 -1.09 -14.85 -7.97
CA ASP A 439 -2.24 -15.58 -8.51
C ASP A 439 -3.27 -15.81 -7.39
N PRO A 440 -4.47 -15.21 -7.45
CA PRO A 440 -5.47 -15.35 -6.40
C PRO A 440 -5.91 -16.80 -6.19
N ARG A 441 -5.75 -17.68 -7.20
CA ARG A 441 -6.06 -19.11 -7.10
C ARG A 441 -5.09 -19.85 -6.17
N LEU A 442 -3.79 -19.44 -6.14
CA LEU A 442 -2.80 -19.99 -5.22
C LEU A 442 -3.16 -19.64 -3.77
N ILE A 443 -3.32 -18.35 -3.48
CA ILE A 443 -3.65 -17.88 -2.13
C ILE A 443 -5.01 -18.44 -1.68
N SER A 444 -6.05 -18.39 -2.54
CA SER A 444 -7.36 -18.98 -2.23
C SER A 444 -7.28 -20.50 -2.02
N GLY A 445 -6.39 -21.18 -2.77
CA GLY A 445 -6.09 -22.60 -2.58
C GLY A 445 -5.56 -22.88 -1.19
N TYR A 446 -4.61 -22.07 -0.72
CA TYR A 446 -4.04 -22.15 0.61
C TYR A 446 -5.05 -21.79 1.72
N CYS A 447 -5.67 -20.62 1.65
CA CYS A 447 -6.62 -20.16 2.67
C CYS A 447 -7.79 -21.13 2.87
N GLY A 448 -8.32 -21.69 1.78
CA GLY A 448 -9.42 -22.67 1.87
C GLY A 448 -10.79 -22.08 2.07
N LYS A 449 -11.70 -22.89 2.65
CA LYS A 449 -13.10 -22.52 2.84
C LYS A 449 -13.50 -22.36 4.29
N ASN A 450 -12.80 -23.04 5.20
CA ASN A 450 -13.05 -22.97 6.65
C ASN A 450 -12.25 -21.84 7.29
N GLU A 451 -12.47 -21.59 8.53
CA GLU A 451 -12.02 -20.45 9.33
C GLU A 451 -10.69 -20.71 10.07
N GLU A 452 -10.02 -21.82 9.77
CA GLU A 452 -8.78 -22.23 10.46
C GLU A 452 -7.65 -21.17 10.34
N LEU A 453 -7.51 -20.53 9.17
CA LEU A 453 -6.55 -19.45 9.01
C LEU A 453 -7.00 -18.18 9.75
N ASP A 454 -8.32 -17.90 9.73
CA ASP A 454 -8.90 -16.72 10.35
C ASP A 454 -8.65 -16.78 11.87
N GLU A 455 -8.90 -17.94 12.48
CA GLU A 455 -8.65 -18.24 13.87
C GLU A 455 -7.17 -18.14 14.27
N ALA A 456 -6.29 -18.74 13.44
CA ALA A 456 -4.87 -18.74 13.72
C ALA A 456 -4.28 -17.32 13.66
N VAL A 457 -4.62 -16.54 12.62
CA VAL A 457 -4.11 -15.17 12.49
C VAL A 457 -4.71 -14.23 13.52
N ALA A 458 -5.98 -14.43 13.93
CA ALA A 458 -6.57 -13.68 15.04
C ALA A 458 -5.83 -13.94 16.36
N SER A 459 -5.50 -15.21 16.65
CA SER A 459 -4.70 -15.57 17.82
C SER A 459 -3.29 -14.98 17.78
N PHE A 460 -2.64 -15.01 16.59
CA PHE A 460 -1.38 -14.29 16.38
C PHE A 460 -1.52 -12.79 16.67
N ALA A 461 -2.57 -12.16 16.16
CA ALA A 461 -2.80 -10.73 16.27
C ALA A 461 -2.91 -10.28 17.73
N VAL A 462 -3.65 -11.02 18.56
CA VAL A 462 -3.73 -10.78 20.00
C VAL A 462 -2.36 -10.91 20.66
N GLY A 463 -1.64 -12.02 20.44
CA GLY A 463 -0.31 -12.24 21.04
C GLY A 463 0.73 -11.21 20.57
N TYR A 464 0.64 -10.73 19.33
CA TYR A 464 1.55 -9.69 18.85
C TYR A 464 1.13 -8.28 19.31
N ALA A 465 -0.14 -8.05 19.58
CA ALA A 465 -0.62 -6.83 20.24
C ALA A 465 -0.06 -6.73 21.67
N ASP A 466 -0.10 -7.83 22.46
CA ASP A 466 0.51 -7.90 23.77
C ASP A 466 2.01 -7.58 23.72
N ARG A 467 2.73 -8.13 22.73
CA ARG A 467 4.15 -7.82 22.52
C ARG A 467 4.37 -6.34 22.19
N THR A 468 3.53 -5.77 21.34
CA THR A 468 3.60 -4.37 20.94
C THR A 468 3.36 -3.43 22.13
N GLU A 469 2.43 -3.76 23.02
CA GLU A 469 2.18 -3.01 24.25
C GLU A 469 3.38 -3.06 25.19
N ALA A 470 4.03 -4.23 25.32
CA ALA A 470 5.25 -4.37 26.10
C ALA A 470 6.40 -3.53 25.51
N ASP A 471 6.60 -3.57 24.18
CA ASP A 471 7.61 -2.77 23.49
C ASP A 471 7.35 -1.26 23.64
N HIS A 472 6.09 -0.85 23.60
CA HIS A 472 5.68 0.53 23.85
C HIS A 472 5.96 0.96 25.31
N ALA A 473 5.71 0.09 26.28
CA ALA A 473 6.02 0.34 27.69
C ALA A 473 7.54 0.50 27.91
N ASP A 474 8.36 -0.29 27.21
CA ASP A 474 9.83 -0.15 27.20
C ASP A 474 10.24 1.22 26.62
N LEU A 475 9.62 1.67 25.53
CA LEU A 475 9.86 2.99 24.96
C LEU A 475 9.50 4.11 25.95
N LEU A 476 8.34 4.04 26.60
CA LEU A 476 7.92 5.01 27.62
C LEU A 476 8.90 5.05 28.81
N THR A 477 9.42 3.89 29.18
CA THR A 477 10.43 3.80 30.25
C THR A 477 11.75 4.45 29.82
N ALA A 478 12.20 4.22 28.58
CA ALA A 478 13.41 4.85 28.04
C ALA A 478 13.27 6.38 27.96
N ILE A 479 12.10 6.90 27.62
CA ILE A 479 11.82 8.34 27.62
C ILE A 479 11.89 8.90 29.04
N ARG A 480 11.24 8.25 30.01
CA ARG A 480 11.25 8.70 31.41
C ARG A 480 12.62 8.69 32.05
N THR A 481 13.45 7.74 31.67
CA THR A 481 14.85 7.63 32.18
C THR A 481 15.87 8.47 31.41
N GLY A 482 15.44 9.20 30.38
CA GLY A 482 16.29 10.05 29.55
C GLY A 482 17.21 9.28 28.59
N ARG A 483 16.99 7.96 28.38
CA ARG A 483 17.71 7.17 27.37
C ARG A 483 17.39 7.63 25.95
N THR A 484 16.17 8.05 25.70
CA THR A 484 15.77 8.62 24.41
C THR A 484 14.91 9.88 24.62
N VAL A 485 15.01 10.82 23.67
CA VAL A 485 14.29 12.10 23.75
C VAL A 485 13.01 12.01 22.92
N ALA A 486 11.93 12.49 23.51
CA ALA A 486 10.63 12.60 22.85
C ALA A 486 10.08 14.02 22.97
N GLU A 487 9.53 14.54 21.88
CA GLU A 487 8.77 15.78 21.87
C GLU A 487 7.29 15.47 21.64
N PRO A 488 6.36 16.19 22.30
CA PRO A 488 4.93 15.99 22.07
C PRO A 488 4.60 16.11 20.57
N GLY A 489 3.75 15.22 20.07
CA GLY A 489 3.24 15.31 18.71
C GLY A 489 2.36 16.56 18.53
N VAL A 490 2.51 17.26 17.39
CA VAL A 490 1.70 18.42 16.99
C VAL A 490 0.68 17.96 15.94
#